data_641655eab7b236d580f69ed8d502a203
#
_entry.id   641655eab7b236d580f69ed8d502a203
#
_cell.length_a   1.000
_cell.length_b   1.000
_cell.length_c   1.000
_cell.angle_alpha   90.00
_cell.angle_beta   90.00
_cell.angle_gamma   90.00
#
_symmetry.space_group_name_H-M   'P 1'
#
loop_
_entity.id
_entity.type
_entity.pdbx_description
1 polymer ?
#
loop_
_entity_poly.entity_id
_entity_poly.type
_entity_poly.pdbx_seq_one_letter_code
_entity_poly.pdbx_strand_id
1 'polypeptide(L)'
;MLEIKTHVNIKVREIVAKNLPGREVNVNYQHDSSTRPYANRWIQVKTAFPNIKTIHYEYTNGKWELHIEPQNDQDGYKYARIARYLWEKTNDTPKLKWDNDGTRYLAIYQVEVCTEEQLPEGLLFLCGIFDKLLTECSSRFKPTDLSLPYKIKSELKILDDEKGVSLISMNLKDLFDLKLAIPDYQRIYCWQDKNILTLWSDLNEMPNNTYHLGTIILHRNNDNYDIIDGQQRLVTLTIIMRALGYDGNLPLLLQRFKSAEACDNISNAKYVINEIKGWDIENNETLKKKILQHLSFSVLVLNTTNLDLAYTFFSNQNSRGVRLSDYDILKAHHLRFLITNERQSEHLARRWNSISQEYETNGDSLIHKTLGLYLFRLRKWMRKQSCDATESDRPIKDEFSAAPLIPGIPPFGERFYFYEKIQGGSHFFAYTDYFVDLYKQFIKTPQVYMLREYLLGESHWKYESVIETVLFAYFSKFGKQYLSEALFCIASVIAQHRYVGRALQYKINEHVQNVELVMMIDQASSPSFFLAETLPIIKISGKDLEGGDIKVRFYNALCRIFRDLNNPNILTNEENLRMARFTDVFIESKKIAEYE
;
A
#
# COMPACT_ATOMS: atom_id res chain seq x y z
N MET A 1 -9.12 7.86 -34.29
CA MET A 1 -9.67 6.70 -33.54
C MET A 1 -11.16 6.65 -33.72
N LEU A 2 -11.71 5.53 -34.16
CA LEU A 2 -13.14 5.35 -34.33
C LEU A 2 -13.78 5.13 -32.95
N GLU A 3 -14.70 6.03 -32.56
CA GLU A 3 -15.40 5.94 -31.28
C GLU A 3 -16.49 4.85 -31.30
N ILE A 4 -16.67 4.13 -30.19
CA ILE A 4 -17.76 3.17 -30.06
C ILE A 4 -19.08 3.93 -29.85
N LYS A 5 -19.78 4.21 -30.93
CA LYS A 5 -21.14 4.76 -30.92
C LYS A 5 -22.14 3.63 -31.12
N THR A 6 -23.43 3.94 -30.93
CA THR A 6 -24.50 2.94 -31.07
C THR A 6 -24.49 2.25 -32.44
N HIS A 7 -24.19 2.99 -33.50
CA HIS A 7 -24.12 2.45 -34.87
C HIS A 7 -22.93 1.49 -35.06
N VAL A 8 -21.77 1.73 -34.40
CA VAL A 8 -20.60 0.83 -34.46
C VAL A 8 -20.98 -0.54 -33.86
N ASN A 9 -21.69 -0.56 -32.75
CA ASN A 9 -22.18 -1.80 -32.17
C ASN A 9 -23.15 -2.55 -33.10
N ILE A 10 -24.11 -1.86 -33.71
CA ILE A 10 -25.03 -2.46 -34.68
C ILE A 10 -24.24 -3.08 -35.82
N LYS A 11 -23.30 -2.33 -36.39
CA LYS A 11 -22.46 -2.78 -37.50
C LYS A 11 -21.62 -4.02 -37.15
N VAL A 12 -21.04 -4.06 -35.95
CA VAL A 12 -20.30 -5.26 -35.46
C VAL A 12 -21.22 -6.47 -35.36
N ARG A 13 -22.45 -6.30 -34.85
CA ARG A 13 -23.44 -7.40 -34.77
C ARG A 13 -23.84 -7.89 -36.16
N GLU A 14 -24.03 -7.00 -37.12
CA GLU A 14 -24.33 -7.34 -38.54
C GLU A 14 -23.15 -8.12 -39.16
N ILE A 15 -21.92 -7.66 -38.96
CA ILE A 15 -20.71 -8.33 -39.43
C ILE A 15 -20.61 -9.74 -38.86
N VAL A 16 -20.83 -9.90 -37.54
CA VAL A 16 -20.77 -11.20 -36.87
C VAL A 16 -21.87 -12.11 -37.37
N ALA A 17 -23.10 -11.60 -37.49
CA ALA A 17 -24.23 -12.41 -38.00
C ALA A 17 -23.99 -12.91 -39.44
N LYS A 18 -23.38 -12.07 -40.29
CA LYS A 18 -23.09 -12.41 -41.68
C LYS A 18 -21.89 -13.35 -41.87
N ASN A 19 -20.78 -13.10 -41.16
CA ASN A 19 -19.49 -13.73 -41.43
C ASN A 19 -19.11 -14.79 -40.41
N LEU A 20 -19.68 -14.72 -39.20
CA LEU A 20 -19.35 -15.56 -38.05
C LEU A 20 -20.64 -16.07 -37.36
N PRO A 21 -21.52 -16.80 -38.09
CA PRO A 21 -22.83 -17.17 -37.57
C PRO A 21 -22.73 -17.96 -36.27
N GLY A 22 -23.62 -17.63 -35.32
CA GLY A 22 -23.68 -18.28 -34.01
C GLY A 22 -22.69 -17.77 -32.96
N ARG A 23 -21.90 -16.75 -33.27
CA ARG A 23 -21.02 -16.13 -32.27
C ARG A 23 -21.76 -15.07 -31.45
N GLU A 24 -21.48 -15.09 -30.15
CA GLU A 24 -22.00 -14.13 -29.19
C GLU A 24 -21.25 -12.80 -29.26
N VAL A 25 -21.99 -11.69 -29.13
CA VAL A 25 -21.44 -10.33 -29.06
C VAL A 25 -21.92 -9.65 -27.79
N ASN A 26 -20.99 -9.30 -26.92
CA ASN A 26 -21.23 -8.55 -25.70
C ASN A 26 -20.78 -7.11 -25.85
N VAL A 27 -21.54 -6.18 -25.30
CA VAL A 27 -21.21 -4.75 -25.35
C VAL A 27 -21.37 -4.15 -23.96
N ASN A 28 -20.36 -3.45 -23.50
CA ASN A 28 -20.43 -2.69 -22.28
C ASN A 28 -20.71 -1.22 -22.56
N TYR A 29 -21.83 -0.73 -22.01
CA TYR A 29 -22.17 0.68 -21.98
C TYR A 29 -22.17 1.15 -20.53
N GLN A 30 -21.07 1.65 -20.01
CA GLN A 30 -21.14 2.39 -18.76
C GLN A 30 -21.63 3.81 -19.04
N HIS A 31 -22.81 4.12 -18.55
CA HIS A 31 -23.27 5.47 -18.30
C HIS A 31 -22.55 5.98 -17.04
N ASP A 32 -21.41 6.58 -17.19
CA ASP A 32 -20.81 7.35 -16.12
C ASP A 32 -21.14 8.84 -16.35
N SER A 33 -21.80 9.45 -15.35
CA SER A 33 -22.09 10.89 -15.28
C SER A 33 -20.85 11.73 -14.96
N SER A 34 -19.67 11.12 -14.89
CA SER A 34 -18.41 11.80 -14.64
C SER A 34 -17.81 12.40 -15.93
N THR A 35 -16.94 13.37 -15.78
CA THR A 35 -16.33 14.20 -16.85
C THR A 35 -15.44 13.48 -17.85
N ARG A 36 -15.42 12.13 -17.85
CA ARG A 36 -14.74 11.29 -18.84
C ARG A 36 -15.71 10.30 -19.49
N PRO A 37 -16.52 10.71 -20.48
CA PRO A 37 -17.59 9.88 -21.04
C PRO A 37 -17.14 8.67 -21.88
N TYR A 38 -15.84 8.40 -22.02
CA TYR A 38 -15.31 7.42 -22.98
C TYR A 38 -14.39 6.34 -22.36
N ALA A 39 -14.23 6.29 -21.07
CA ALA A 39 -13.16 5.51 -20.46
C ALA A 39 -13.37 3.98 -20.45
N ASN A 40 -14.60 3.45 -20.67
CA ASN A 40 -14.91 2.02 -20.48
C ASN A 40 -15.88 1.46 -21.53
N ARG A 41 -15.70 1.76 -22.80
CA ARG A 41 -16.56 1.20 -23.85
C ARG A 41 -15.79 0.15 -24.65
N TRP A 42 -16.24 -1.08 -24.56
CA TRP A 42 -15.70 -2.17 -25.36
C TRP A 42 -16.81 -3.00 -26.03
N ILE A 43 -16.46 -3.68 -27.11
CA ILE A 43 -17.29 -4.66 -27.79
C ILE A 43 -16.52 -5.97 -27.83
N GLN A 44 -17.05 -7.01 -27.21
CA GLN A 44 -16.44 -8.35 -27.22
C GLN A 44 -17.16 -9.27 -28.18
N VAL A 45 -16.40 -10.00 -28.98
CA VAL A 45 -16.90 -11.01 -29.90
C VAL A 45 -16.30 -12.36 -29.52
N LYS A 46 -17.16 -13.37 -29.38
CA LYS A 46 -16.75 -14.73 -29.02
C LYS A 46 -15.78 -15.29 -30.06
N THR A 47 -14.71 -15.88 -29.60
CA THR A 47 -13.73 -16.62 -30.42
C THR A 47 -14.19 -18.07 -30.66
N ALA A 48 -13.36 -18.87 -31.34
CA ALA A 48 -13.55 -20.32 -31.42
C ALA A 48 -13.35 -21.02 -30.04
N PHE A 49 -12.90 -20.33 -29.02
CA PHE A 49 -12.77 -20.86 -27.67
C PHE A 49 -14.13 -20.91 -26.97
N PRO A 50 -14.45 -21.92 -26.16
CA PRO A 50 -15.80 -22.12 -25.62
C PRO A 50 -16.34 -20.98 -24.73
N ASN A 51 -15.47 -20.30 -23.96
CA ASN A 51 -15.90 -19.30 -22.99
C ASN A 51 -15.53 -17.89 -23.42
N ILE A 52 -16.52 -17.07 -23.82
CA ILE A 52 -16.35 -15.67 -24.22
C ILE A 52 -15.78 -14.79 -23.09
N LYS A 53 -16.11 -15.09 -21.84
CA LYS A 53 -15.67 -14.29 -20.70
C LYS A 53 -14.17 -14.40 -20.42
N THR A 54 -13.51 -15.37 -21.03
CA THR A 54 -12.10 -15.66 -20.78
C THR A 54 -11.21 -15.45 -21.99
N ILE A 55 -11.72 -15.73 -23.20
CA ILE A 55 -10.98 -15.49 -24.45
C ILE A 55 -11.97 -14.94 -25.49
N HIS A 56 -11.74 -13.70 -25.91
CA HIS A 56 -12.59 -13.02 -26.88
C HIS A 56 -11.80 -12.03 -27.73
N TYR A 57 -12.34 -11.66 -28.86
CA TYR A 57 -11.87 -10.49 -29.61
C TYR A 57 -12.52 -9.25 -29.03
N GLU A 58 -11.73 -8.25 -28.69
CA GLU A 58 -12.23 -7.01 -28.12
C GLU A 58 -11.90 -5.82 -29.00
N TYR A 59 -12.92 -5.00 -29.25
CA TYR A 59 -12.75 -3.68 -29.83
C TYR A 59 -12.77 -2.63 -28.73
N THR A 60 -11.65 -1.95 -28.58
CA THR A 60 -11.50 -0.87 -27.58
C THR A 60 -10.48 0.15 -28.09
N ASN A 61 -10.69 1.43 -27.78
CA ASN A 61 -9.75 2.51 -28.14
C ASN A 61 -9.29 2.54 -29.62
N GLY A 62 -10.18 2.22 -30.55
CA GLY A 62 -9.90 2.30 -31.99
C GLY A 62 -9.13 1.10 -32.53
N LYS A 63 -9.10 -0.04 -31.87
CA LYS A 63 -8.40 -1.24 -32.31
C LYS A 63 -9.08 -2.52 -31.89
N TRP A 64 -8.87 -3.56 -32.68
CA TRP A 64 -9.19 -4.94 -32.32
C TRP A 64 -7.99 -5.63 -31.68
N GLU A 65 -8.22 -6.38 -30.64
CA GLU A 65 -7.23 -7.20 -29.95
C GLU A 65 -7.82 -8.56 -29.57
N LEU A 66 -6.99 -9.60 -29.46
CA LEU A 66 -7.38 -10.82 -28.80
C LEU A 66 -7.08 -10.68 -27.30
N HIS A 67 -8.11 -10.76 -26.48
CA HIS A 67 -8.01 -10.71 -25.03
C HIS A 67 -8.08 -12.10 -24.41
N ILE A 68 -7.26 -12.33 -23.39
CA ILE A 68 -7.27 -13.53 -22.54
C ILE A 68 -7.40 -13.05 -21.09
N GLU A 69 -8.57 -13.29 -20.48
CA GLU A 69 -8.93 -12.86 -19.14
C GLU A 69 -9.10 -14.07 -18.22
N PRO A 70 -8.16 -14.38 -17.34
CA PRO A 70 -8.33 -15.43 -16.35
C PRO A 70 -9.35 -15.00 -15.30
N GLN A 71 -10.45 -15.73 -15.16
CA GLN A 71 -11.52 -15.41 -14.22
C GLN A 71 -11.26 -15.87 -12.79
N ASN A 72 -10.37 -16.85 -12.60
CA ASN A 72 -9.95 -17.32 -11.28
C ASN A 72 -8.52 -17.85 -11.32
N ASP A 73 -7.93 -18.01 -10.13
CA ASP A 73 -6.53 -18.39 -10.00
C ASP A 73 -6.25 -19.83 -10.46
N GLN A 74 -7.26 -20.70 -10.46
CA GLN A 74 -7.12 -22.09 -10.91
C GLN A 74 -7.01 -22.21 -12.44
N ASP A 75 -7.70 -21.32 -13.17
CA ASP A 75 -7.65 -21.30 -14.63
C ASP A 75 -6.45 -20.53 -15.19
N GLY A 76 -5.78 -19.75 -14.38
CA GLY A 76 -4.75 -18.83 -14.83
C GLY A 76 -3.58 -19.49 -15.52
N TYR A 77 -3.14 -20.67 -15.07
CA TYR A 77 -2.08 -21.45 -15.75
C TYR A 77 -2.47 -21.90 -17.14
N LYS A 78 -3.73 -22.27 -17.33
CA LYS A 78 -4.25 -22.66 -18.63
C LYS A 78 -4.14 -21.52 -19.62
N TYR A 79 -4.57 -20.33 -19.20
CA TYR A 79 -4.55 -19.15 -20.07
C TYR A 79 -3.15 -18.65 -20.37
N ALA A 80 -2.24 -18.72 -19.43
CA ALA A 80 -0.83 -18.44 -19.66
C ALA A 80 -0.20 -19.39 -20.69
N ARG A 81 -0.54 -20.68 -20.64
CA ARG A 81 -0.11 -21.67 -21.65
C ARG A 81 -0.71 -21.40 -23.03
N ILE A 82 -2.00 -21.03 -23.09
CA ILE A 82 -2.64 -20.65 -24.34
C ILE A 82 -1.97 -19.38 -24.92
N ALA A 83 -1.77 -18.36 -24.10
CA ALA A 83 -1.11 -17.13 -24.53
C ALA A 83 0.30 -17.42 -25.09
N ARG A 84 1.06 -18.27 -24.42
CA ARG A 84 2.37 -18.69 -24.89
C ARG A 84 2.31 -19.47 -26.21
N TYR A 85 1.39 -20.44 -26.31
CA TYR A 85 1.21 -21.20 -27.56
C TYR A 85 0.86 -20.27 -28.74
N LEU A 86 -0.03 -19.31 -28.53
CA LEU A 86 -0.40 -18.32 -29.54
C LEU A 86 0.80 -17.44 -29.92
N TRP A 87 1.58 -17.01 -28.95
CA TRP A 87 2.81 -16.26 -29.20
C TRP A 87 3.82 -17.04 -30.04
N GLU A 88 4.11 -18.30 -29.67
CA GLU A 88 5.02 -19.15 -30.43
C GLU A 88 4.58 -19.38 -31.89
N LYS A 89 3.26 -19.32 -32.15
CA LYS A 89 2.69 -19.50 -33.49
C LYS A 89 2.59 -18.20 -34.30
N THR A 90 2.48 -17.08 -33.65
CA THR A 90 2.26 -15.77 -34.31
C THR A 90 3.46 -14.85 -34.23
N ASN A 91 4.46 -15.15 -33.40
CA ASN A 91 5.58 -14.27 -33.04
C ASN A 91 5.15 -12.91 -32.44
N ASP A 92 3.89 -12.78 -32.02
CA ASP A 92 3.41 -11.57 -31.37
C ASP A 92 3.36 -11.73 -29.86
N THR A 93 4.13 -10.89 -29.16
CA THR A 93 4.31 -10.96 -27.71
C THR A 93 3.05 -10.52 -26.98
N PRO A 94 2.43 -11.36 -26.14
CA PRO A 94 1.29 -10.96 -25.33
C PRO A 94 1.65 -9.80 -24.40
N LYS A 95 0.83 -8.74 -24.41
CA LYS A 95 0.99 -7.57 -23.56
C LYS A 95 0.05 -7.69 -22.37
N LEU A 96 0.59 -7.66 -21.16
CA LEU A 96 -0.23 -7.57 -19.95
C LEU A 96 -0.81 -6.16 -19.86
N LYS A 97 -2.12 -6.08 -19.72
CA LYS A 97 -2.87 -4.83 -19.56
C LYS A 97 -3.77 -4.92 -18.34
N TRP A 98 -4.31 -3.80 -17.95
CA TRP A 98 -5.17 -3.63 -16.78
C TRP A 98 -6.42 -2.87 -17.19
N ASP A 99 -7.56 -3.37 -16.75
CA ASP A 99 -8.81 -2.61 -16.82
C ASP A 99 -8.88 -1.60 -15.68
N ASN A 100 -9.79 -0.64 -15.81
CA ASN A 100 -9.99 0.41 -14.82
C ASN A 100 -10.52 -0.12 -13.46
N ASP A 101 -11.04 -1.32 -13.42
CA ASP A 101 -11.44 -2.04 -12.20
C ASP A 101 -10.30 -2.84 -11.55
N GLY A 102 -9.10 -2.79 -12.13
CA GLY A 102 -7.94 -3.54 -11.68
C GLY A 102 -7.88 -4.99 -12.15
N THR A 103 -8.77 -5.40 -13.07
CA THR A 103 -8.72 -6.74 -13.69
C THR A 103 -7.58 -6.81 -14.70
N ARG A 104 -6.78 -7.88 -14.64
CA ARG A 104 -5.66 -8.11 -15.54
C ARG A 104 -6.10 -8.94 -16.74
N TYR A 105 -5.62 -8.56 -17.91
CA TYR A 105 -5.79 -9.35 -19.12
C TYR A 105 -4.53 -9.37 -19.96
N LEU A 106 -4.39 -10.38 -20.83
CA LEU A 106 -3.33 -10.46 -21.83
C LEU A 106 -3.93 -10.04 -23.18
N ALA A 107 -3.43 -8.98 -23.78
CA ALA A 107 -3.78 -8.58 -25.15
C ALA A 107 -2.72 -9.12 -26.11
N ILE A 108 -3.17 -9.77 -27.19
CA ILE A 108 -2.32 -10.30 -28.23
C ILE A 108 -2.80 -9.70 -29.55
N TYR A 109 -1.86 -9.27 -30.37
CA TYR A 109 -2.07 -8.76 -31.69
C TYR A 109 -3.06 -7.58 -31.74
N GLN A 110 -2.61 -6.46 -32.22
CA GLN A 110 -3.41 -5.23 -32.31
C GLN A 110 -3.63 -4.88 -33.78
N VAL A 111 -4.89 -4.69 -34.17
CA VAL A 111 -5.25 -4.19 -35.49
C VAL A 111 -5.93 -2.85 -35.31
N GLU A 112 -5.26 -1.79 -35.75
CA GLU A 112 -5.83 -0.42 -35.70
C GLU A 112 -6.99 -0.28 -36.67
N VAL A 113 -8.03 0.41 -36.23
CA VAL A 113 -9.23 0.70 -37.00
C VAL A 113 -9.46 2.20 -36.99
N CYS A 114 -9.25 2.83 -38.10
CA CYS A 114 -9.41 4.28 -38.28
C CYS A 114 -10.79 4.66 -38.83
N THR A 115 -11.39 3.78 -39.63
CA THR A 115 -12.69 4.00 -40.26
C THR A 115 -13.65 2.85 -40.03
N GLU A 116 -14.95 3.10 -40.27
CA GLU A 116 -15.98 2.05 -40.10
C GLU A 116 -15.85 0.89 -41.07
N GLU A 117 -15.31 1.15 -42.27
CA GLU A 117 -15.07 0.13 -43.30
C GLU A 117 -14.01 -0.88 -42.87
N GLN A 118 -13.06 -0.49 -42.02
CA GLN A 118 -11.99 -1.33 -41.50
C GLN A 118 -12.44 -2.24 -40.33
N LEU A 119 -13.61 -1.97 -39.71
CA LEU A 119 -14.13 -2.78 -38.62
C LEU A 119 -14.27 -4.28 -38.98
N PRO A 120 -14.94 -4.65 -40.11
CA PRO A 120 -15.02 -6.05 -40.50
C PRO A 120 -13.67 -6.67 -40.83
N GLU A 121 -12.83 -5.92 -41.57
CA GLU A 121 -11.52 -6.40 -41.98
C GLU A 121 -10.62 -6.74 -40.79
N GLY A 122 -10.57 -5.83 -39.79
CA GLY A 122 -9.79 -6.07 -38.56
C GLY A 122 -10.25 -7.27 -37.74
N LEU A 123 -11.56 -7.43 -37.54
CA LEU A 123 -12.11 -8.59 -36.84
C LEU A 123 -11.86 -9.88 -37.59
N LEU A 124 -12.16 -9.92 -38.89
CA LEU A 124 -11.99 -11.13 -39.70
C LEU A 124 -10.52 -11.52 -39.88
N PHE A 125 -9.63 -10.53 -39.90
CA PHE A 125 -8.20 -10.76 -39.91
C PHE A 125 -7.74 -11.49 -38.63
N LEU A 126 -8.17 -11.02 -37.45
CA LEU A 126 -7.88 -11.73 -36.18
C LEU A 126 -8.50 -13.12 -36.14
N CYS A 127 -9.74 -13.27 -36.60
CA CYS A 127 -10.37 -14.59 -36.69
C CYS A 127 -9.57 -15.57 -37.57
N GLY A 128 -9.07 -15.07 -38.72
CA GLY A 128 -8.25 -15.87 -39.65
C GLY A 128 -6.95 -16.38 -39.02
N ILE A 129 -6.36 -15.58 -38.14
CA ILE A 129 -5.12 -15.96 -37.42
C ILE A 129 -5.43 -16.92 -36.26
N PHE A 130 -6.38 -16.54 -35.41
CA PHE A 130 -6.49 -17.13 -34.08
C PHE A 130 -7.53 -18.25 -33.96
N ASP A 131 -8.59 -18.29 -34.77
CA ASP A 131 -9.66 -19.27 -34.59
C ASP A 131 -9.18 -20.71 -34.71
N LYS A 132 -8.34 -21.00 -35.71
CA LYS A 132 -7.73 -22.32 -35.86
C LYS A 132 -6.85 -22.66 -34.66
N LEU A 133 -6.00 -21.74 -34.24
CA LEU A 133 -5.10 -21.93 -33.11
C LEU A 133 -5.87 -22.11 -31.80
N LEU A 134 -6.96 -21.38 -31.59
CA LEU A 134 -7.82 -21.50 -30.40
C LEU A 134 -8.61 -22.80 -30.38
N THR A 135 -9.01 -23.31 -31.54
CA THR A 135 -9.62 -24.65 -31.68
C THR A 135 -8.62 -25.74 -31.30
N GLU A 136 -7.39 -25.63 -31.77
CA GLU A 136 -6.29 -26.54 -31.39
C GLU A 136 -6.01 -26.43 -29.88
N CYS A 137 -6.01 -25.23 -29.31
CA CYS A 137 -5.87 -25.01 -27.86
C CYS A 137 -6.97 -25.68 -27.06
N SER A 138 -8.24 -25.58 -27.49
CA SER A 138 -9.37 -26.16 -26.77
C SER A 138 -9.31 -27.71 -26.73
N SER A 139 -8.73 -28.34 -27.74
CA SER A 139 -8.51 -29.77 -27.77
C SER A 139 -7.25 -30.20 -27.00
N ARG A 140 -6.18 -29.40 -27.05
CA ARG A 140 -4.87 -29.70 -26.47
C ARG A 140 -4.83 -29.43 -24.95
N PHE A 141 -5.53 -28.41 -24.48
CA PHE A 141 -5.54 -28.03 -23.08
C PHE A 141 -6.87 -28.40 -22.40
N LYS A 142 -7.16 -29.69 -22.32
CA LYS A 142 -8.34 -30.21 -21.62
C LYS A 142 -8.27 -29.92 -20.11
N PRO A 143 -9.42 -29.74 -19.43
CA PRO A 143 -9.46 -29.54 -17.98
C PRO A 143 -8.74 -30.63 -17.16
N THR A 144 -8.74 -31.85 -17.66
CA THR A 144 -8.06 -33.01 -17.04
C THR A 144 -6.53 -32.93 -17.10
N ASP A 145 -5.96 -32.16 -18.05
CA ASP A 145 -4.51 -31.96 -18.14
C ASP A 145 -4.03 -30.85 -17.18
N LEU A 146 -4.95 -30.20 -16.52
CA LEU A 146 -4.72 -29.15 -15.53
C LEU A 146 -4.64 -29.67 -14.10
N SER A 147 -5.14 -30.85 -13.82
CA SER A 147 -4.65 -31.67 -12.75
C SER A 147 -3.26 -32.17 -13.18
N LEU A 148 -2.24 -31.30 -13.17
CA LEU A 148 -0.93 -31.79 -12.85
C LEU A 148 -1.16 -32.60 -11.58
N PRO A 149 -0.99 -33.91 -11.60
CA PRO A 149 -0.80 -34.61 -10.37
C PRO A 149 0.38 -33.87 -9.76
N TYR A 150 0.11 -33.10 -8.68
CA TYR A 150 1.13 -32.82 -7.72
C TYR A 150 1.55 -34.18 -7.16
N LYS A 151 2.22 -34.96 -7.96
CA LYS A 151 3.20 -35.89 -7.48
C LYS A 151 4.33 -35.00 -7.01
N ILE A 152 4.13 -34.42 -5.82
CA ILE A 152 5.26 -34.30 -4.93
C ILE A 152 5.84 -35.67 -4.96
N LYS A 153 6.93 -35.83 -5.73
CA LYS A 153 7.64 -37.10 -5.78
C LYS A 153 7.86 -37.49 -4.33
N SER A 154 7.63 -38.75 -4.02
CA SER A 154 7.86 -39.37 -2.72
C SER A 154 9.29 -39.16 -2.15
N GLU A 155 10.17 -38.52 -2.88
CA GLU A 155 11.51 -38.07 -2.47
C GLU A 155 11.52 -36.80 -1.59
N LEU A 156 10.43 -36.03 -1.52
CA LEU A 156 10.20 -34.98 -0.52
C LEU A 156 9.71 -35.54 0.84
N LYS A 157 9.98 -36.82 1.13
CA LYS A 157 9.74 -37.45 2.44
C LYS A 157 10.35 -36.72 3.64
N ILE A 158 11.26 -35.79 3.38
CA ILE A 158 11.93 -34.99 4.41
C ILE A 158 11.01 -33.89 4.96
N LEU A 159 9.93 -33.53 4.26
CA LEU A 159 8.97 -32.51 4.69
C LEU A 159 7.89 -33.04 5.68
N ASP A 160 7.82 -34.34 5.86
CA ASP A 160 6.85 -35.00 6.75
C ASP A 160 7.38 -35.21 8.19
N ASP A 161 8.57 -34.70 8.49
CA ASP A 161 9.13 -34.86 9.82
C ASP A 161 8.38 -33.97 10.83
N GLU A 162 7.85 -34.56 11.88
CA GLU A 162 7.11 -33.95 12.99
C GLU A 162 7.92 -32.91 13.80
N LYS A 163 9.14 -32.63 13.39
CA LYS A 163 10.08 -31.72 14.06
C LYS A 163 9.95 -30.29 13.56
N GLY A 164 8.87 -29.62 13.79
CA GLY A 164 8.65 -28.17 13.68
C GLY A 164 9.41 -27.33 12.65
N VAL A 165 10.66 -27.67 12.31
CA VAL A 165 11.53 -26.92 11.39
C VAL A 165 12.42 -27.86 10.58
N SER A 166 12.44 -27.74 9.24
CA SER A 166 13.30 -28.50 8.34
C SER A 166 14.13 -27.56 7.46
N LEU A 167 15.43 -27.86 7.27
CA LEU A 167 16.32 -27.13 6.38
C LEU A 167 16.70 -28.03 5.19
N ILE A 168 16.41 -27.60 3.98
CA ILE A 168 16.58 -28.38 2.77
C ILE A 168 17.29 -27.51 1.72
N SER A 169 18.24 -28.10 0.96
CA SER A 169 18.78 -27.45 -0.23
C SER A 169 17.91 -27.78 -1.43
N MET A 170 17.40 -26.77 -2.12
CA MET A 170 16.56 -26.93 -3.31
C MET A 170 17.09 -26.12 -4.47
N ASN A 171 17.00 -26.65 -5.70
CA ASN A 171 17.18 -25.86 -6.90
C ASN A 171 15.89 -25.06 -7.22
N LEU A 172 15.98 -24.11 -8.16
CA LEU A 172 14.84 -23.27 -8.50
C LEU A 172 13.65 -24.06 -9.06
N LYS A 173 13.91 -25.14 -9.81
CA LYS A 173 12.86 -25.96 -10.40
C LYS A 173 12.05 -26.69 -9.32
N ASP A 174 12.74 -27.34 -8.37
CA ASP A 174 12.08 -28.05 -7.27
C ASP A 174 11.30 -27.08 -6.37
N LEU A 175 11.84 -25.89 -6.16
CA LEU A 175 11.16 -24.82 -5.41
C LEU A 175 9.90 -24.33 -6.13
N PHE A 176 9.93 -24.20 -7.46
CA PHE A 176 8.77 -23.81 -8.26
C PHE A 176 7.73 -24.94 -8.41
N ASP A 177 8.10 -26.18 -8.14
CA ASP A 177 7.15 -27.30 -8.10
C ASP A 177 6.32 -27.32 -6.80
N LEU A 178 6.69 -26.51 -5.79
CA LEU A 178 5.87 -26.31 -4.59
C LEU A 178 4.67 -25.39 -4.88
N LYS A 179 3.56 -25.60 -4.14
CA LYS A 179 2.41 -24.67 -4.15
C LYS A 179 2.73 -23.43 -3.32
N LEU A 180 3.54 -22.55 -3.87
CA LEU A 180 3.92 -21.32 -3.20
C LEU A 180 2.75 -20.33 -3.16
N ALA A 181 2.54 -19.71 -2.00
CA ALA A 181 1.57 -18.63 -1.79
C ALA A 181 2.21 -17.45 -1.08
N ILE A 182 1.74 -16.24 -1.39
CA ILE A 182 2.13 -15.02 -0.68
C ILE A 182 0.98 -14.67 0.25
N PRO A 183 1.15 -14.83 1.57
CA PRO A 183 0.10 -14.51 2.53
C PRO A 183 -0.13 -13.00 2.65
N ASP A 184 -1.35 -12.60 3.02
CA ASP A 184 -1.77 -11.19 3.09
C ASP A 184 -1.02 -10.35 4.13
N TYR A 185 -0.36 -10.98 5.10
CA TYR A 185 0.49 -10.26 6.06
C TYR A 185 1.85 -9.84 5.48
N GLN A 186 2.27 -10.43 4.35
CA GLN A 186 3.50 -10.03 3.67
C GLN A 186 3.37 -8.60 3.13
N ARG A 187 4.53 -7.93 3.04
CA ARG A 187 4.61 -6.64 2.39
C ARG A 187 4.35 -6.77 0.89
N ILE A 188 3.97 -5.66 0.28
CA ILE A 188 3.80 -5.60 -1.17
C ILE A 188 5.13 -5.82 -1.91
N TYR A 189 5.07 -6.16 -3.20
CA TYR A 189 6.27 -6.18 -4.03
C TYR A 189 6.81 -4.76 -4.19
N CYS A 190 8.07 -4.54 -3.78
CA CYS A 190 8.68 -3.20 -3.70
C CYS A 190 10.09 -3.10 -4.30
N TRP A 191 10.58 -4.11 -5.02
CA TRP A 191 11.88 -4.04 -5.67
C TRP A 191 11.87 -3.01 -6.80
N GLN A 192 12.92 -2.19 -6.82
CA GLN A 192 13.20 -1.17 -7.81
C GLN A 192 14.30 -1.66 -8.78
N ASP A 193 14.56 -0.90 -9.83
CA ASP A 193 15.53 -1.22 -10.88
C ASP A 193 16.87 -1.71 -10.35
N LYS A 194 17.42 -1.03 -9.36
CA LYS A 194 18.70 -1.42 -8.75
C LYS A 194 18.70 -2.86 -8.24
N ASN A 195 17.62 -3.30 -7.58
CA ASN A 195 17.52 -4.65 -7.05
C ASN A 195 17.40 -5.69 -8.18
N ILE A 196 16.63 -5.35 -9.21
CA ILE A 196 16.39 -6.19 -10.38
C ILE A 196 17.68 -6.36 -11.18
N LEU A 197 18.37 -5.25 -11.46
CA LEU A 197 19.64 -5.25 -12.18
C LEU A 197 20.73 -6.02 -11.43
N THR A 198 20.79 -5.88 -10.10
CA THR A 198 21.74 -6.64 -9.27
C THR A 198 21.46 -8.14 -9.39
N LEU A 199 20.20 -8.56 -9.22
CA LEU A 199 19.86 -9.98 -9.37
C LEU A 199 20.17 -10.49 -10.79
N TRP A 200 19.86 -9.70 -11.82
CA TRP A 200 20.16 -10.07 -13.21
C TRP A 200 21.67 -10.22 -13.44
N SER A 201 22.51 -9.32 -12.93
CA SER A 201 23.97 -9.43 -12.99
C SER A 201 24.45 -10.71 -12.30
N ASP A 202 23.98 -10.97 -11.08
CA ASP A 202 24.31 -12.17 -10.33
C ASP A 202 24.00 -13.45 -11.11
N LEU A 203 22.84 -13.50 -11.80
CA LEU A 203 22.43 -14.65 -12.62
C LEU A 203 23.29 -14.84 -13.87
N ASN A 204 23.71 -13.75 -14.52
CA ASN A 204 24.58 -13.82 -15.69
C ASN A 204 26.00 -14.25 -15.30
N GLU A 205 26.51 -13.70 -14.20
CA GLU A 205 27.89 -13.91 -13.72
C GLU A 205 28.04 -15.23 -12.92
N MET A 206 26.92 -15.89 -12.55
CA MET A 206 27.00 -17.11 -11.77
C MET A 206 27.86 -18.18 -12.47
N PRO A 207 28.67 -18.94 -11.71
CA PRO A 207 29.52 -19.99 -12.26
C PRO A 207 28.70 -21.15 -12.84
N ASN A 208 29.36 -22.02 -13.63
CA ASN A 208 28.73 -23.24 -14.18
C ASN A 208 28.67 -24.42 -13.17
N ASN A 209 28.70 -24.11 -11.90
CA ASN A 209 28.46 -25.04 -10.79
C ASN A 209 27.35 -24.51 -9.91
N THR A 210 27.02 -25.21 -8.83
CA THR A 210 25.94 -24.79 -7.91
C THR A 210 26.20 -23.39 -7.36
N TYR A 211 25.27 -22.47 -7.63
CA TYR A 211 25.28 -21.10 -7.13
C TYR A 211 24.17 -20.92 -6.10
N HIS A 212 24.54 -20.53 -4.89
CA HIS A 212 23.60 -20.36 -3.79
C HIS A 212 23.11 -18.91 -3.70
N LEU A 213 21.81 -18.69 -4.01
CA LEU A 213 21.22 -17.36 -4.00
C LEU A 213 20.67 -16.93 -2.63
N GLY A 214 20.87 -17.73 -1.60
CA GLY A 214 20.48 -17.40 -0.24
C GLY A 214 19.35 -18.27 0.33
N THR A 215 18.77 -17.82 1.43
CA THR A 215 17.74 -18.56 2.15
C THR A 215 16.35 -18.14 1.74
N ILE A 216 15.44 -19.09 1.65
CA ILE A 216 13.98 -18.91 1.52
C ILE A 216 13.35 -19.53 2.77
N ILE A 217 12.39 -18.84 3.38
CA ILE A 217 11.64 -19.37 4.51
C ILE A 217 10.20 -19.58 4.10
N LEU A 218 9.73 -20.80 4.27
CA LEU A 218 8.39 -21.24 3.95
C LEU A 218 7.67 -21.71 5.23
N HIS A 219 6.40 -21.43 5.34
CA HIS A 219 5.51 -22.01 6.34
C HIS A 219 4.52 -22.94 5.66
N ARG A 220 4.46 -24.19 6.12
CA ARG A 220 3.52 -25.17 5.58
C ARG A 220 2.13 -24.88 6.12
N ASN A 221 1.23 -24.52 5.23
CA ASN A 221 -0.17 -24.24 5.54
C ASN A 221 -1.04 -25.19 4.72
N ASN A 222 -1.46 -26.30 5.32
CA ASN A 222 -2.13 -27.41 4.64
C ASN A 222 -1.31 -27.89 3.42
N ASP A 223 -1.87 -27.78 2.21
CA ASP A 223 -1.22 -28.17 0.96
C ASP A 223 -0.38 -27.05 0.33
N ASN A 224 -0.38 -25.85 0.90
CA ASN A 224 0.35 -24.70 0.38
C ASN A 224 1.60 -24.42 1.21
N TYR A 225 2.52 -23.68 0.63
CA TYR A 225 3.71 -23.17 1.28
C TYR A 225 3.67 -21.65 1.26
N ASP A 226 3.35 -21.05 2.39
CA ASP A 226 3.32 -19.60 2.56
C ASP A 226 4.76 -19.07 2.63
N ILE A 227 5.08 -18.11 1.77
CA ILE A 227 6.41 -17.50 1.73
C ILE A 227 6.55 -16.54 2.90
N ILE A 228 7.43 -16.85 3.84
CA ILE A 228 7.76 -16.01 4.99
C ILE A 228 8.91 -15.05 4.67
N ASP A 229 9.95 -15.55 4.00
CA ASP A 229 11.04 -14.72 3.47
C ASP A 229 11.45 -15.17 2.07
N GLY A 230 11.96 -14.22 1.30
CA GLY A 230 12.37 -14.45 -0.09
C GLY A 230 11.32 -14.07 -1.15
N GLN A 231 10.19 -13.51 -0.74
CA GLN A 231 9.10 -13.11 -1.64
C GLN A 231 9.58 -12.27 -2.82
N GLN A 232 10.33 -11.20 -2.58
CA GLN A 232 10.80 -10.29 -3.62
C GLN A 232 11.65 -11.03 -4.66
N ARG A 233 12.59 -11.87 -4.19
CA ARG A 233 13.43 -12.71 -5.04
C ARG A 233 12.61 -13.69 -5.89
N LEU A 234 11.68 -14.40 -5.27
CA LEU A 234 10.86 -15.40 -5.97
C LEU A 234 9.92 -14.78 -6.99
N VAL A 235 9.32 -13.63 -6.69
CA VAL A 235 8.50 -12.88 -7.66
C VAL A 235 9.35 -12.43 -8.84
N THR A 236 10.53 -11.84 -8.59
CA THR A 236 11.42 -11.39 -9.66
C THR A 236 11.95 -12.55 -10.49
N LEU A 237 12.34 -13.67 -9.86
CA LEU A 237 12.75 -14.89 -10.57
C LEU A 237 11.61 -15.47 -11.43
N THR A 238 10.37 -15.40 -10.93
CA THR A 238 9.20 -15.80 -11.72
C THR A 238 9.08 -14.95 -13.00
N ILE A 239 9.29 -13.63 -12.88
CA ILE A 239 9.24 -12.70 -14.02
C ILE A 239 10.41 -12.99 -14.98
N ILE A 240 11.63 -13.18 -14.47
CA ILE A 240 12.83 -13.50 -15.27
C ILE A 240 12.61 -14.82 -16.02
N MET A 241 12.24 -15.89 -15.35
CA MET A 241 12.03 -17.19 -15.97
C MET A 241 10.94 -17.14 -17.04
N ARG A 242 9.88 -16.38 -16.79
CA ARG A 242 8.84 -16.13 -17.78
C ARG A 242 9.35 -15.37 -19.00
N ALA A 243 10.16 -14.33 -18.78
CA ALA A 243 10.77 -13.54 -19.85
C ALA A 243 11.76 -14.37 -20.68
N LEU A 244 12.50 -15.29 -20.06
CA LEU A 244 13.40 -16.23 -20.72
C LEU A 244 12.67 -17.41 -21.38
N GLY A 245 11.34 -17.40 -21.39
CA GLY A 245 10.54 -18.42 -22.06
C GLY A 245 10.48 -19.77 -21.32
N TYR A 246 10.59 -19.79 -20.00
CA TYR A 246 10.36 -21.02 -19.23
C TYR A 246 8.87 -21.40 -19.25
N ASP A 247 8.56 -22.64 -19.56
CA ASP A 247 7.21 -23.21 -19.72
C ASP A 247 6.81 -24.20 -18.62
N GLY A 248 7.70 -24.43 -17.68
CA GLY A 248 7.42 -25.22 -16.49
C GLY A 248 6.50 -24.53 -15.50
N ASN A 249 6.40 -25.10 -14.30
CA ASN A 249 5.59 -24.51 -13.25
C ASN A 249 6.15 -23.17 -12.78
N LEU A 250 5.30 -22.15 -12.71
CA LEU A 250 5.59 -20.80 -12.20
C LEU A 250 4.50 -20.45 -11.18
N PRO A 251 4.60 -20.87 -9.92
CA PRO A 251 3.51 -20.81 -8.96
C PRO A 251 3.03 -19.37 -8.66
N LEU A 252 3.92 -18.38 -8.78
CA LEU A 252 3.60 -16.98 -8.53
C LEU A 252 3.19 -16.19 -9.77
N LEU A 253 3.16 -16.82 -10.95
CA LEU A 253 2.86 -16.13 -12.21
C LEU A 253 1.49 -15.43 -12.21
N LEU A 254 0.52 -16.03 -11.52
CA LEU A 254 -0.86 -15.57 -11.47
C LEU A 254 -1.25 -15.02 -10.10
N GLN A 255 -0.26 -14.81 -9.24
CA GLN A 255 -0.49 -14.15 -7.96
C GLN A 255 -1.16 -12.80 -8.19
N ARG A 256 -2.32 -12.60 -7.58
CA ARG A 256 -3.02 -11.31 -7.62
C ARG A 256 -2.41 -10.37 -6.60
N PHE A 257 -1.89 -9.25 -7.07
CA PHE A 257 -1.45 -8.16 -6.22
C PHE A 257 -2.55 -7.10 -6.22
N LYS A 258 -3.11 -6.83 -5.05
CA LYS A 258 -4.28 -5.93 -4.88
C LYS A 258 -3.88 -4.45 -4.76
N SER A 259 -2.60 -4.18 -4.57
CA SER A 259 -2.03 -2.84 -4.40
C SER A 259 -1.62 -2.27 -5.75
N ALA A 260 -2.01 -1.03 -6.05
CA ALA A 260 -1.59 -0.31 -7.25
C ALA A 260 -0.07 -0.20 -7.31
N GLU A 261 0.58 0.16 -6.19
CA GLU A 261 2.04 0.26 -6.09
C GLU A 261 2.74 -1.08 -6.40
N ALA A 262 2.23 -2.21 -5.87
CA ALA A 262 2.79 -3.51 -6.20
C ALA A 262 2.63 -3.85 -7.68
N CYS A 263 1.51 -3.48 -8.29
CA CYS A 263 1.26 -3.68 -9.70
C CYS A 263 2.20 -2.84 -10.57
N ASP A 264 2.43 -1.58 -10.19
CA ASP A 264 3.35 -0.68 -10.86
C ASP A 264 4.79 -1.18 -10.77
N ASN A 265 5.22 -1.60 -9.58
CA ASN A 265 6.56 -2.15 -9.37
C ASN A 265 6.77 -3.47 -10.15
N ILE A 266 5.76 -4.35 -10.23
CA ILE A 266 5.82 -5.58 -11.03
C ILE A 266 5.85 -5.25 -12.53
N SER A 267 5.07 -4.26 -12.97
CA SER A 267 5.06 -3.80 -14.36
C SER A 267 6.42 -3.21 -14.75
N ASN A 268 6.99 -2.41 -13.86
CA ASN A 268 8.35 -1.89 -14.01
C ASN A 268 9.40 -3.01 -14.04
N ALA A 269 9.34 -3.97 -13.11
CA ALA A 269 10.25 -5.12 -13.11
C ALA A 269 10.19 -5.90 -14.42
N LYS A 270 8.98 -6.11 -14.95
CA LYS A 270 8.80 -6.75 -16.25
C LYS A 270 9.39 -5.93 -17.39
N TYR A 271 9.19 -4.62 -17.37
CA TYR A 271 9.79 -3.72 -18.37
C TYR A 271 11.31 -3.79 -18.34
N VAL A 272 11.91 -3.58 -17.18
CA VAL A 272 13.38 -3.62 -16.98
C VAL A 272 13.96 -4.97 -17.44
N ILE A 273 13.36 -6.10 -17.04
CA ILE A 273 13.82 -7.43 -17.41
C ILE A 273 13.72 -7.64 -18.94
N ASN A 274 12.67 -7.19 -19.59
CA ASN A 274 12.55 -7.30 -21.05
C ASN A 274 13.57 -6.47 -21.79
N GLU A 275 13.90 -5.28 -21.30
CA GLU A 275 14.95 -4.43 -21.87
C GLU A 275 16.33 -5.08 -21.74
N ILE A 276 16.70 -5.54 -20.54
CA ILE A 276 18.04 -6.08 -20.26
C ILE A 276 18.30 -7.45 -20.85
N LYS A 277 17.27 -8.30 -21.03
CA LYS A 277 17.46 -9.62 -21.65
C LYS A 277 17.78 -9.54 -23.15
N GLY A 278 17.39 -8.43 -23.80
CA GLY A 278 17.56 -8.24 -25.23
C GLY A 278 16.82 -9.28 -26.09
N TRP A 279 17.24 -9.37 -27.36
CA TRP A 279 16.64 -10.26 -28.37
C TRP A 279 17.51 -11.47 -28.72
N ASP A 280 18.62 -11.69 -28.01
CA ASP A 280 19.51 -12.83 -28.23
C ASP A 280 18.88 -14.10 -27.63
N ILE A 281 18.22 -14.86 -28.50
CA ILE A 281 17.49 -16.08 -28.13
C ILE A 281 18.42 -17.17 -27.62
N GLU A 282 19.61 -17.31 -28.22
CA GLU A 282 20.57 -18.36 -27.83
C GLU A 282 21.15 -18.10 -26.44
N ASN A 283 21.52 -16.86 -26.17
CA ASN A 283 21.99 -16.44 -24.85
C ASN A 283 20.89 -16.58 -23.79
N ASN A 284 19.65 -16.20 -24.11
CA ASN A 284 18.51 -16.34 -23.21
C ASN A 284 18.19 -17.81 -22.88
N GLU A 285 18.26 -18.71 -23.86
CA GLU A 285 18.09 -20.16 -23.64
C GLU A 285 19.23 -20.74 -22.79
N THR A 286 20.45 -20.30 -23.03
CA THR A 286 21.62 -20.71 -22.25
C THR A 286 21.50 -20.25 -20.81
N LEU A 287 21.15 -19.00 -20.56
CA LEU A 287 20.93 -18.45 -19.23
C LEU A 287 19.79 -19.17 -18.51
N LYS A 288 18.67 -19.41 -19.20
CA LYS A 288 17.54 -20.19 -18.65
C LYS A 288 17.97 -21.58 -18.16
N LYS A 289 18.71 -22.32 -18.99
CA LYS A 289 19.23 -23.66 -18.62
C LYS A 289 20.17 -23.57 -17.43
N LYS A 290 21.06 -22.60 -17.43
CA LYS A 290 22.02 -22.37 -16.35
C LYS A 290 21.32 -22.07 -15.02
N ILE A 291 20.30 -21.22 -15.01
CA ILE A 291 19.48 -20.92 -13.83
C ILE A 291 18.80 -22.18 -13.29
N LEU A 292 18.18 -22.96 -14.15
CA LEU A 292 17.47 -24.18 -13.74
C LEU A 292 18.39 -25.27 -13.19
N GLN A 293 19.62 -25.36 -13.69
CA GLN A 293 20.57 -26.42 -13.32
C GLN A 293 21.41 -26.05 -12.09
N HIS A 294 21.79 -24.79 -11.96
CA HIS A 294 22.82 -24.38 -11.01
C HIS A 294 22.33 -23.46 -9.88
N LEU A 295 21.17 -22.79 -10.05
CA LEU A 295 20.65 -21.93 -9.00
C LEU A 295 20.03 -22.75 -7.86
N SER A 296 20.52 -22.56 -6.65
CA SER A 296 20.08 -23.26 -5.44
C SER A 296 19.75 -22.31 -4.29
N PHE A 297 18.94 -22.80 -3.37
CA PHE A 297 18.50 -22.10 -2.18
C PHE A 297 18.61 -22.99 -0.94
N SER A 298 18.89 -22.40 0.20
CA SER A 298 18.60 -23.03 1.50
C SER A 298 17.15 -22.75 1.85
N VAL A 299 16.30 -23.75 1.80
CA VAL A 299 14.86 -23.61 2.09
C VAL A 299 14.61 -24.07 3.51
N LEU A 300 14.22 -23.14 4.38
CA LEU A 300 13.78 -23.42 5.74
C LEU A 300 12.27 -23.58 5.73
N VAL A 301 11.78 -24.78 6.04
CA VAL A 301 10.35 -25.07 6.10
C VAL A 301 9.90 -25.18 7.56
N LEU A 302 8.92 -24.35 7.91
CA LEU A 302 8.27 -24.38 9.21
C LEU A 302 7.04 -25.28 9.11
N ASN A 303 7.10 -26.47 9.72
CA ASN A 303 6.03 -27.47 9.72
C ASN A 303 5.13 -27.37 10.95
N THR A 304 5.02 -26.20 11.55
CA THR A 304 4.27 -26.00 12.79
C THR A 304 2.96 -25.26 12.52
N THR A 305 1.92 -25.63 13.23
CA THR A 305 0.68 -24.86 13.31
C THR A 305 0.86 -23.55 14.10
N ASN A 306 2.01 -23.38 14.78
CA ASN A 306 2.31 -22.19 15.54
C ASN A 306 2.93 -21.12 14.62
N LEU A 307 2.10 -20.20 14.14
CA LEU A 307 2.50 -19.04 13.36
C LEU A 307 3.42 -18.07 14.11
N ASP A 308 3.48 -18.11 15.45
CA ASP A 308 4.39 -17.27 16.24
C ASP A 308 5.85 -17.52 15.88
N LEU A 309 6.20 -18.77 15.58
CA LEU A 309 7.53 -19.11 15.12
C LEU A 309 7.83 -18.50 13.74
N ALA A 310 6.87 -18.57 12.81
CA ALA A 310 6.98 -17.96 11.48
C ALA A 310 7.17 -16.45 11.59
N TYR A 311 6.39 -15.78 12.43
CA TYR A 311 6.53 -14.34 12.67
C TYR A 311 7.85 -13.96 13.36
N THR A 312 8.34 -14.80 14.26
CA THR A 312 9.65 -14.60 14.90
C THR A 312 10.78 -14.66 13.87
N PHE A 313 10.75 -15.65 12.98
CA PHE A 313 11.69 -15.74 11.86
C PHE A 313 11.55 -14.53 10.91
N PHE A 314 10.33 -14.15 10.55
CA PHE A 314 10.06 -12.99 9.73
C PHE A 314 10.64 -11.70 10.34
N SER A 315 10.47 -11.48 11.63
CA SER A 315 11.00 -10.30 12.33
C SER A 315 12.52 -10.27 12.40
N ASN A 316 13.17 -11.43 12.53
CA ASN A 316 14.60 -11.52 12.78
C ASN A 316 15.46 -11.57 11.51
N GLN A 317 14.92 -12.05 10.38
CA GLN A 317 15.69 -12.26 9.14
C GLN A 317 15.86 -10.99 8.28
N ASN A 318 15.14 -9.91 8.57
CA ASN A 318 15.10 -8.72 7.71
C ASN A 318 16.34 -7.82 7.75
N SER A 319 17.49 -8.33 8.23
CA SER A 319 18.75 -7.56 8.31
C SER A 319 19.57 -7.52 7.01
N ARG A 320 19.23 -8.31 5.98
CA ARG A 320 20.02 -8.49 4.75
C ARG A 320 19.27 -8.19 3.45
N GLY A 321 18.53 -7.08 3.37
CA GLY A 321 17.81 -6.72 2.15
C GLY A 321 17.13 -5.36 2.27
N VAL A 322 16.09 -5.10 1.49
CA VAL A 322 15.20 -3.95 1.75
C VAL A 322 14.55 -4.18 3.11
N ARG A 323 14.96 -3.39 4.11
CA ARG A 323 14.44 -3.52 5.48
C ARG A 323 12.92 -3.41 5.48
N LEU A 324 12.28 -4.25 6.29
CA LEU A 324 10.87 -4.05 6.62
C LEU A 324 10.71 -2.75 7.41
N SER A 325 9.68 -2.02 7.09
CA SER A 325 9.26 -0.91 7.94
C SER A 325 8.67 -1.42 9.26
N ASP A 326 8.74 -0.61 10.30
CA ASP A 326 8.06 -0.92 11.57
C ASP A 326 6.56 -1.18 11.36
N TYR A 327 5.95 -0.56 10.37
CA TYR A 327 4.54 -0.73 10.01
C TYR A 327 4.24 -2.12 9.40
N ASP A 328 5.15 -2.66 8.58
CA ASP A 328 5.05 -4.03 8.06
C ASP A 328 5.16 -5.05 9.20
N ILE A 329 6.08 -4.79 10.12
CA ILE A 329 6.29 -5.64 11.29
C ILE A 329 5.08 -5.59 12.22
N LEU A 330 4.51 -4.41 12.48
CA LEU A 330 3.30 -4.24 13.29
C LEU A 330 2.10 -4.94 12.65
N LYS A 331 1.90 -4.78 11.34
CA LYS A 331 0.87 -5.50 10.61
C LYS A 331 0.96 -7.01 10.88
N ALA A 332 2.13 -7.59 10.62
CA ALA A 332 2.36 -9.01 10.82
C ALA A 332 2.18 -9.41 12.29
N HIS A 333 2.74 -8.62 13.22
CA HIS A 333 2.64 -8.85 14.68
C HIS A 333 1.19 -8.92 15.15
N HIS A 334 0.31 -8.05 14.69
CA HIS A 334 -1.08 -8.03 15.12
C HIS A 334 -1.95 -9.05 14.40
N LEU A 335 -1.69 -9.36 13.12
CA LEU A 335 -2.44 -10.39 12.40
C LEU A 335 -2.26 -11.78 13.01
N ARG A 336 -1.12 -12.09 13.66
CA ARG A 336 -0.90 -13.38 14.33
C ARG A 336 -1.93 -13.71 15.41
N PHE A 337 -2.54 -12.69 16.04
CA PHE A 337 -3.59 -12.90 17.04
C PHE A 337 -4.96 -13.25 16.44
N LEU A 338 -5.09 -13.27 15.11
CA LEU A 338 -6.34 -13.51 14.38
C LEU A 338 -6.37 -14.86 13.65
N ILE A 339 -5.44 -15.76 13.97
CA ILE A 339 -5.23 -17.05 13.29
C ILE A 339 -6.51 -17.90 13.19
N THR A 340 -7.37 -17.84 14.21
CA THR A 340 -8.62 -18.62 14.25
C THR A 340 -9.72 -18.07 13.35
N ASN A 341 -9.54 -16.88 12.79
CA ASN A 341 -10.51 -16.21 11.91
C ASN A 341 -9.85 -15.67 10.65
N GLU A 342 -9.61 -16.55 9.69
CA GLU A 342 -8.93 -16.26 8.42
C GLU A 342 -9.61 -15.12 7.63
N ARG A 343 -10.95 -15.11 7.57
CA ARG A 343 -11.70 -14.05 6.87
C ARG A 343 -11.50 -12.68 7.50
N GLN A 344 -11.47 -12.60 8.82
CA GLN A 344 -11.23 -11.36 9.54
C GLN A 344 -9.78 -10.90 9.36
N SER A 345 -8.83 -11.82 9.42
CA SER A 345 -7.41 -11.55 9.19
C SER A 345 -7.18 -10.98 7.78
N GLU A 346 -7.76 -11.62 6.76
CA GLU A 346 -7.67 -11.13 5.37
C GLU A 346 -8.30 -9.74 5.21
N HIS A 347 -9.48 -9.51 5.78
CA HIS A 347 -10.15 -8.21 5.73
C HIS A 347 -9.29 -7.10 6.35
N LEU A 348 -8.74 -7.34 7.55
CA LEU A 348 -7.91 -6.36 8.25
C LEU A 348 -6.57 -6.12 7.55
N ALA A 349 -5.96 -7.17 6.98
CA ALA A 349 -4.76 -7.03 6.19
C ALA A 349 -4.97 -6.17 4.92
N ARG A 350 -6.11 -6.35 4.25
CA ARG A 350 -6.50 -5.52 3.09
C ARG A 350 -6.75 -4.07 3.49
N ARG A 351 -7.47 -3.86 4.58
CA ARG A 351 -7.74 -2.51 5.10
C ARG A 351 -6.44 -1.79 5.47
N TRP A 352 -5.52 -2.48 6.15
CA TRP A 352 -4.19 -1.94 6.46
C TRP A 352 -3.42 -1.53 5.19
N ASN A 353 -3.39 -2.39 4.18
CA ASN A 353 -2.73 -2.07 2.92
C ASN A 353 -3.35 -0.84 2.24
N SER A 354 -4.68 -0.70 2.29
CA SER A 354 -5.36 0.48 1.78
C SER A 354 -4.92 1.75 2.50
N ILE A 355 -4.92 1.74 3.84
CA ILE A 355 -4.51 2.90 4.65
C ILE A 355 -3.03 3.25 4.44
N SER A 356 -2.17 2.24 4.32
CA SER A 356 -0.73 2.43 4.10
C SER A 356 -0.40 3.13 2.79
N GLN A 357 -1.34 3.13 1.83
CA GLN A 357 -1.22 3.77 0.53
C GLN A 357 -1.93 5.13 0.45
N GLU A 358 -2.46 5.61 1.56
CA GLU A 358 -3.07 6.92 1.63
C GLU A 358 -2.00 7.97 1.99
N TYR A 359 -1.94 9.02 1.18
CA TYR A 359 -0.97 10.12 1.33
C TYR A 359 -1.67 11.46 1.42
N GLU A 360 -1.07 12.40 2.12
CA GLU A 360 -1.44 13.81 2.06
C GLU A 360 -1.05 14.41 0.70
N THR A 361 -1.56 15.60 0.41
CA THR A 361 -1.23 16.35 -0.81
C THR A 361 0.25 16.70 -0.94
N ASN A 362 0.98 16.75 0.16
CA ASN A 362 2.43 16.97 0.22
C ASN A 362 3.25 15.69 0.05
N GLY A 363 2.62 14.52 -0.12
CA GLY A 363 3.27 13.23 -0.28
C GLY A 363 3.58 12.49 1.02
N ASP A 364 3.21 13.02 2.19
CA ASP A 364 3.40 12.34 3.48
C ASP A 364 2.36 11.23 3.68
N SER A 365 2.81 10.05 4.08
CA SER A 365 1.91 8.92 4.39
C SER A 365 1.07 9.21 5.63
N LEU A 366 -0.26 9.02 5.53
CA LEU A 366 -1.20 9.25 6.62
C LEU A 366 -0.90 8.36 7.83
N ILE A 367 -0.58 7.10 7.62
CA ILE A 367 -0.26 6.18 8.72
C ILE A 367 1.04 6.58 9.43
N HIS A 368 2.06 7.04 8.66
CA HIS A 368 3.31 7.50 9.25
C HIS A 368 3.11 8.76 10.07
N LYS A 369 2.30 9.70 9.60
CA LYS A 369 1.96 10.91 10.39
C LYS A 369 1.16 10.54 11.64
N THR A 370 0.13 9.72 11.50
CA THR A 370 -0.77 9.40 12.62
C THR A 370 -0.06 8.55 13.68
N LEU A 371 0.44 7.36 13.33
CA LEU A 371 1.11 6.47 14.29
C LEU A 371 2.53 6.93 14.59
N GLY A 372 3.32 7.17 13.53
CA GLY A 372 4.77 7.40 13.65
C GLY A 372 5.16 8.76 14.19
N LEU A 373 4.30 9.76 14.09
CA LEU A 373 4.59 11.09 14.61
C LEU A 373 3.67 11.47 15.77
N TYR A 374 2.37 11.58 15.53
CA TYR A 374 1.45 12.17 16.50
C TYR A 374 1.19 11.24 17.67
N LEU A 375 0.66 10.06 17.44
CA LEU A 375 0.39 9.13 18.53
C LEU A 375 1.66 8.71 19.25
N PHE A 376 2.77 8.49 18.52
CA PHE A 376 4.06 8.21 19.14
C PHE A 376 4.47 9.30 20.14
N ARG A 377 4.47 10.57 19.73
CA ARG A 377 4.81 11.69 20.60
C ARG A 377 3.85 11.82 21.78
N LEU A 378 2.55 11.80 21.51
CA LEU A 378 1.52 11.93 22.55
C LEU A 378 1.63 10.83 23.61
N ARG A 379 1.84 9.59 23.19
CA ARG A 379 2.03 8.45 24.10
C ARG A 379 3.29 8.58 24.93
N LYS A 380 4.39 9.07 24.34
CA LYS A 380 5.65 9.34 25.07
C LYS A 380 5.49 10.48 26.06
N TRP A 381 4.89 11.61 25.66
CA TRP A 381 4.64 12.75 26.54
C TRP A 381 3.74 12.41 27.72
N MET A 382 2.67 11.62 27.50
CA MET A 382 1.81 11.15 28.60
C MET A 382 2.57 10.34 29.66
N ARG A 383 3.62 9.63 29.27
CA ARG A 383 4.45 8.84 30.18
C ARG A 383 5.70 9.56 30.66
N LYS A 384 5.84 10.83 30.34
CA LYS A 384 7.04 11.65 30.63
C LYS A 384 8.33 11.01 30.10
N GLN A 385 8.26 10.41 28.91
CA GLN A 385 9.38 9.78 28.21
C GLN A 385 9.88 10.65 27.06
N SER A 386 11.21 10.59 26.82
CA SER A 386 11.79 11.28 25.65
C SER A 386 11.26 10.73 24.33
N CYS A 387 11.09 11.62 23.34
CA CYS A 387 10.72 11.30 21.98
C CYS A 387 11.70 11.90 20.95
N ASP A 388 12.97 11.98 21.33
CA ASP A 388 14.02 12.73 20.62
C ASP A 388 14.61 11.95 19.42
N ALA A 389 14.24 10.70 19.20
CA ALA A 389 14.69 9.93 18.06
C ALA A 389 14.31 10.62 16.74
N THR A 390 15.21 10.55 15.76
CA THR A 390 14.90 10.96 14.38
C THR A 390 13.76 10.10 13.83
N GLU A 391 13.10 10.54 12.78
CA GLU A 391 11.95 9.81 12.24
C GLU A 391 12.31 8.36 11.85
N SER A 392 13.53 8.17 11.29
CA SER A 392 14.06 6.86 10.93
C SER A 392 14.38 5.95 12.13
N ASP A 393 14.62 6.54 13.30
CA ASP A 393 15.13 5.81 14.46
C ASP A 393 14.07 5.66 15.57
N ARG A 394 12.83 6.13 15.33
CA ARG A 394 11.75 5.98 16.30
C ARG A 394 11.36 4.53 16.45
N PRO A 395 11.34 3.98 17.67
CA PRO A 395 10.93 2.59 17.91
C PRO A 395 9.40 2.45 17.86
N ILE A 396 8.81 2.65 16.68
CA ILE A 396 7.37 2.60 16.46
C ILE A 396 6.82 1.21 16.75
N LYS A 397 7.56 0.18 16.31
CA LYS A 397 7.24 -1.21 16.62
C LYS A 397 7.07 -1.43 18.12
N ASP A 398 8.03 -0.97 18.92
CA ASP A 398 8.02 -1.21 20.38
C ASP A 398 6.89 -0.44 21.08
N GLU A 399 6.55 0.76 20.56
CA GLU A 399 5.49 1.59 21.12
C GLU A 399 4.10 0.98 20.93
N PHE A 400 3.87 0.31 19.79
CA PHE A 400 2.58 -0.24 19.42
C PHE A 400 2.53 -1.78 19.48
N SER A 401 3.54 -2.41 20.06
CA SER A 401 3.50 -3.86 20.32
C SER A 401 2.36 -4.21 21.26
N ALA A 402 1.76 -5.36 21.00
CA ALA A 402 0.57 -5.80 21.72
C ALA A 402 0.87 -6.26 23.16
N ALA A 403 -0.01 -5.88 24.07
CA ALA A 403 -0.23 -6.67 25.26
C ALA A 403 -0.94 -7.99 24.91
N PRO A 404 -0.78 -9.06 25.68
CA PRO A 404 -1.51 -10.31 25.46
C PRO A 404 -3.02 -10.06 25.42
N LEU A 405 -3.71 -10.72 24.49
CA LEU A 405 -5.17 -10.75 24.47
C LEU A 405 -5.66 -11.42 25.76
N ILE A 406 -6.58 -10.77 26.47
CA ILE A 406 -7.26 -11.37 27.61
C ILE A 406 -8.62 -11.87 27.09
N PRO A 407 -8.83 -13.20 27.01
CA PRO A 407 -10.10 -13.75 26.55
C PRO A 407 -11.26 -13.28 27.42
N GLY A 408 -12.38 -12.94 26.78
CA GLY A 408 -13.61 -12.55 27.47
C GLY A 408 -13.72 -11.10 27.88
N ILE A 409 -12.69 -10.27 27.68
CA ILE A 409 -12.80 -8.83 27.83
C ILE A 409 -13.24 -8.26 26.47
N PRO A 410 -14.36 -7.51 26.41
CA PRO A 410 -14.72 -6.78 25.19
C PRO A 410 -13.55 -5.91 24.78
N PRO A 411 -13.15 -5.93 23.48
CA PRO A 411 -11.88 -5.35 23.11
C PRO A 411 -11.82 -3.84 23.33
N PHE A 412 -12.94 -3.10 23.31
CA PHE A 412 -12.90 -1.64 23.39
C PHE A 412 -14.29 -1.05 23.62
N GLY A 413 -14.30 0.18 24.15
CA GLY A 413 -15.49 1.03 24.19
C GLY A 413 -15.78 1.70 22.83
N GLU A 414 -16.72 2.61 22.82
CA GLU A 414 -17.12 3.36 21.61
C GLU A 414 -16.05 4.36 21.13
N ARG A 415 -15.04 4.64 21.96
CA ARG A 415 -14.02 5.65 21.69
C ARG A 415 -12.65 5.17 22.16
N PHE A 416 -11.63 5.41 21.36
CA PHE A 416 -10.24 5.15 21.70
C PHE A 416 -9.55 6.36 22.34
N TYR A 417 -8.66 6.09 23.30
CA TYR A 417 -7.75 7.07 23.85
C TYR A 417 -6.35 6.91 23.26
N PHE A 418 -5.67 8.02 22.92
CA PHE A 418 -4.35 7.93 22.27
C PHE A 418 -3.29 7.21 23.11
N TYR A 419 -3.41 7.21 24.44
CA TYR A 419 -2.50 6.54 25.39
C TYR A 419 -2.95 5.10 25.78
N GLU A 420 -4.02 4.63 25.21
CA GLU A 420 -4.58 3.31 25.50
C GLU A 420 -3.57 2.19 25.28
N LYS A 421 -3.59 1.14 26.14
CA LYS A 421 -2.76 -0.04 25.95
C LYS A 421 -3.24 -0.80 24.70
N ILE A 422 -2.32 -1.04 23.80
CA ILE A 422 -2.62 -1.77 22.57
C ILE A 422 -2.79 -3.26 22.91
N GLN A 423 -3.93 -3.82 22.51
CA GLN A 423 -4.17 -5.26 22.54
C GLN A 423 -3.88 -5.86 21.17
N GLY A 424 -3.54 -7.16 21.13
CA GLY A 424 -3.26 -7.87 19.89
C GLY A 424 -4.48 -7.99 18.98
N GLY A 425 -4.24 -8.10 17.69
CA GLY A 425 -5.28 -8.38 16.71
C GLY A 425 -6.19 -7.21 16.37
N SER A 426 -7.50 -7.43 16.38
CA SER A 426 -8.51 -6.48 15.91
C SER A 426 -8.48 -5.13 16.62
N HIS A 427 -8.08 -5.11 17.90
CA HIS A 427 -7.96 -3.85 18.64
C HIS A 427 -6.97 -2.88 18.01
N PHE A 428 -5.75 -3.33 17.68
CA PHE A 428 -4.75 -2.48 17.04
C PHE A 428 -5.22 -1.92 15.71
N PHE A 429 -5.86 -2.75 14.88
CA PHE A 429 -6.38 -2.30 13.59
C PHE A 429 -7.51 -1.30 13.76
N ALA A 430 -8.44 -1.54 14.68
CA ALA A 430 -9.53 -0.60 14.98
C ALA A 430 -9.01 0.71 15.57
N TYR A 431 -8.03 0.64 16.47
CA TYR A 431 -7.33 1.81 17.01
C TYR A 431 -6.67 2.64 15.90
N THR A 432 -5.96 1.99 15.00
CA THR A 432 -5.29 2.66 13.89
C THR A 432 -6.30 3.30 12.93
N ASP A 433 -7.33 2.57 12.53
CA ASP A 433 -8.40 3.09 11.67
C ASP A 433 -9.07 4.31 12.29
N TYR A 434 -9.43 4.23 13.57
CA TYR A 434 -10.05 5.34 14.29
C TYR A 434 -9.19 6.60 14.24
N PHE A 435 -7.90 6.50 14.57
CA PHE A 435 -7.03 7.67 14.63
C PHE A 435 -6.64 8.17 13.23
N VAL A 436 -6.51 7.32 12.23
CA VAL A 436 -6.30 7.75 10.84
C VAL A 436 -7.52 8.51 10.31
N ASP A 437 -8.72 8.03 10.57
CA ASP A 437 -9.94 8.70 10.14
C ASP A 437 -10.16 10.02 10.92
N LEU A 438 -9.81 10.04 12.19
CA LEU A 438 -9.81 11.28 13.00
C LEU A 438 -8.79 12.28 12.47
N TYR A 439 -7.60 11.82 12.11
CA TYR A 439 -6.57 12.65 11.52
C TYR A 439 -7.01 13.26 10.18
N LYS A 440 -7.66 12.49 9.31
CA LYS A 440 -8.25 13.00 8.06
C LYS A 440 -9.27 14.11 8.28
N GLN A 441 -10.01 14.06 9.39
CA GLN A 441 -10.94 15.12 9.75
C GLN A 441 -10.20 16.34 10.30
N PHE A 442 -9.18 16.12 11.12
CA PHE A 442 -8.36 17.13 11.76
C PHE A 442 -7.64 18.03 10.75
N ILE A 443 -6.93 17.43 9.78
CA ILE A 443 -6.16 18.17 8.76
C ILE A 443 -7.02 19.04 7.83
N LYS A 444 -8.34 18.79 7.79
CA LYS A 444 -9.28 19.61 7.01
C LYS A 444 -9.79 20.82 7.77
N THR A 445 -9.37 21.01 9.01
CA THR A 445 -9.82 22.15 9.82
C THR A 445 -9.07 23.42 9.40
N PRO A 446 -9.73 24.59 9.41
CA PRO A 446 -9.09 25.88 9.12
C PRO A 446 -7.88 26.14 10.01
N GLN A 447 -7.93 25.72 11.26
CA GLN A 447 -6.87 25.89 12.25
C GLN A 447 -5.57 25.21 11.80
N VAL A 448 -5.64 23.98 11.32
CA VAL A 448 -4.47 23.23 10.80
C VAL A 448 -3.98 23.85 9.50
N TYR A 449 -4.90 24.21 8.61
CA TYR A 449 -4.52 24.87 7.35
C TYR A 449 -3.71 26.14 7.62
N MET A 450 -4.22 27.04 8.48
CA MET A 450 -3.54 28.29 8.82
C MET A 450 -2.21 28.07 9.54
N LEU A 451 -2.16 27.08 10.44
CA LEU A 451 -0.93 26.71 11.14
C LEU A 451 0.18 26.31 10.15
N ARG A 452 -0.14 25.44 9.20
CA ARG A 452 0.79 24.98 8.17
C ARG A 452 1.20 26.10 7.22
N GLU A 453 0.25 26.87 6.74
CA GLU A 453 0.49 27.97 5.79
C GLU A 453 1.52 28.97 6.34
N TYR A 454 1.38 29.40 7.60
CA TYR A 454 2.23 30.44 8.15
C TYR A 454 3.50 29.94 8.82
N LEU A 455 3.53 28.75 9.38
CA LEU A 455 4.72 28.25 10.08
C LEU A 455 5.66 27.41 9.19
N LEU A 456 5.15 26.62 8.25
CA LEU A 456 6.00 25.89 7.32
C LEU A 456 6.77 26.83 6.40
N GLY A 457 6.07 27.82 5.81
CA GLY A 457 6.67 28.77 4.89
C GLY A 457 7.78 29.63 5.48
N GLU A 458 7.76 29.88 6.79
CA GLU A 458 8.74 30.71 7.51
C GLU A 458 9.87 29.91 8.18
N SER A 459 10.07 28.65 7.80
CA SER A 459 11.09 27.76 8.40
C SER A 459 10.87 27.43 9.89
N HIS A 460 9.63 27.47 10.35
CA HIS A 460 9.26 27.12 11.72
C HIS A 460 8.65 25.72 11.87
N TRP A 461 8.91 24.84 10.92
CA TRP A 461 8.34 23.49 10.84
C TRP A 461 8.47 22.65 12.13
N LYS A 462 9.53 22.85 12.92
CA LYS A 462 9.71 22.13 14.19
C LYS A 462 8.64 22.50 15.20
N TYR A 463 8.31 23.78 15.30
CA TYR A 463 7.25 24.28 16.18
C TYR A 463 5.89 23.94 15.64
N GLU A 464 5.68 24.14 14.34
CA GLU A 464 4.46 23.74 13.65
C GLU A 464 4.10 22.28 13.97
N SER A 465 5.01 21.34 13.73
CA SER A 465 4.81 19.91 13.96
C SER A 465 4.49 19.56 15.44
N VAL A 466 5.06 20.30 16.39
CA VAL A 466 4.79 20.10 17.83
C VAL A 466 3.43 20.69 18.22
N ILE A 467 3.12 21.91 17.76
CA ILE A 467 1.82 22.58 18.00
C ILE A 467 0.70 21.72 17.42
N GLU A 468 0.87 21.26 16.17
CA GLU A 468 -0.11 20.42 15.49
C GLU A 468 -0.33 19.08 16.22
N THR A 469 0.74 18.45 16.73
CA THR A 469 0.63 17.22 17.52
C THR A 469 -0.19 17.42 18.80
N VAL A 470 0.05 18.50 19.56
CA VAL A 470 -0.70 18.79 20.78
C VAL A 470 -2.15 19.18 20.46
N LEU A 471 -2.35 19.94 19.39
CA LEU A 471 -3.69 20.30 18.91
C LEU A 471 -4.50 19.06 18.49
N PHE A 472 -3.82 18.05 17.91
CA PHE A 472 -4.46 16.78 17.59
C PHE A 472 -4.92 16.02 18.84
N ALA A 473 -4.16 16.05 19.93
CA ALA A 473 -4.62 15.52 21.21
C ALA A 473 -5.89 16.22 21.70
N TYR A 474 -5.93 17.55 21.60
CA TYR A 474 -7.13 18.31 21.95
C TYR A 474 -8.32 17.93 21.04
N PHE A 475 -8.10 17.89 19.73
CA PHE A 475 -9.11 17.51 18.76
C PHE A 475 -9.63 16.09 18.98
N SER A 476 -8.75 15.15 19.35
CA SER A 476 -9.14 13.77 19.66
C SER A 476 -10.12 13.69 20.82
N LYS A 477 -10.06 14.60 21.76
CA LYS A 477 -10.91 14.62 22.95
C LYS A 477 -12.17 15.45 22.78
N PHE A 478 -12.04 16.67 22.24
CA PHE A 478 -13.11 17.67 22.21
C PHE A 478 -13.62 17.98 20.79
N GLY A 479 -13.02 17.38 19.75
CA GLY A 479 -13.37 17.68 18.37
C GLY A 479 -13.11 19.13 18.00
N LYS A 480 -14.08 19.75 17.33
CA LYS A 480 -13.98 21.15 16.88
C LYS A 480 -14.36 22.18 17.96
N GLN A 481 -14.79 21.73 19.14
CA GLN A 481 -15.24 22.64 20.19
C GLN A 481 -14.07 23.50 20.68
N TYR A 482 -14.18 24.81 20.58
CA TYR A 482 -13.16 25.80 21.01
C TYR A 482 -11.77 25.55 20.43
N LEU A 483 -11.70 25.00 19.18
CA LEU A 483 -10.44 24.60 18.58
C LEU A 483 -9.52 25.79 18.27
N SER A 484 -10.07 26.95 17.93
CA SER A 484 -9.28 28.17 17.68
C SER A 484 -8.67 28.71 18.98
N GLU A 485 -9.45 28.72 20.05
CA GLU A 485 -9.00 29.15 21.38
C GLU A 485 -7.95 28.18 21.94
N ALA A 486 -8.14 26.86 21.71
CA ALA A 486 -7.16 25.87 22.10
C ALA A 486 -5.86 26.01 21.28
N LEU A 487 -5.94 26.26 19.97
CA LEU A 487 -4.77 26.56 19.14
C LEU A 487 -4.03 27.80 19.69
N PHE A 488 -4.76 28.86 20.07
CA PHE A 488 -4.16 30.04 20.66
C PHE A 488 -3.36 29.70 21.93
N CYS A 489 -3.98 29.00 22.87
CA CYS A 489 -3.33 28.59 24.12
C CYS A 489 -2.11 27.71 23.88
N ILE A 490 -2.27 26.64 23.10
CA ILE A 490 -1.20 25.68 22.80
C ILE A 490 -0.03 26.37 22.10
N ALA A 491 -0.31 27.13 21.04
CA ALA A 491 0.72 27.85 20.31
C ALA A 491 1.44 28.88 21.18
N SER A 492 0.71 29.63 22.01
CA SER A 492 1.28 30.65 22.91
C SER A 492 2.19 30.02 23.99
N VAL A 493 1.79 28.89 24.58
CA VAL A 493 2.62 28.18 25.56
C VAL A 493 3.88 27.62 24.91
N ILE A 494 3.78 26.99 23.73
CA ILE A 494 4.93 26.42 23.03
C ILE A 494 5.86 27.52 22.50
N ALA A 495 5.31 28.67 22.11
CA ALA A 495 6.05 29.84 21.63
C ALA A 495 7.04 30.39 22.67
N GLN A 496 6.74 30.26 23.95
CA GLN A 496 7.64 30.73 25.04
C GLN A 496 9.04 30.11 24.88
N HIS A 497 9.12 28.83 24.54
CA HIS A 497 10.41 28.20 24.28
C HIS A 497 11.16 28.88 23.10
N ARG A 498 10.43 29.32 22.06
CA ARG A 498 11.02 29.98 20.90
C ARG A 498 11.68 31.29 21.24
N TYR A 499 11.09 32.03 22.15
CA TYR A 499 11.57 33.36 22.54
C TYR A 499 12.82 33.32 23.38
N VAL A 500 13.01 32.29 24.22
CA VAL A 500 14.16 32.17 25.12
C VAL A 500 15.23 31.15 24.62
N GLY A 501 14.87 30.17 23.81
CA GLY A 501 15.70 29.02 23.45
C GLY A 501 16.07 28.92 21.97
N ARG A 502 17.03 28.02 21.70
CA ARG A 502 17.33 27.57 20.33
C ARG A 502 16.30 26.54 19.87
N ALA A 503 15.88 26.58 18.59
CA ALA A 503 14.94 25.64 17.99
C ALA A 503 15.55 24.24 17.76
N LEU A 504 15.93 23.57 18.85
CA LEU A 504 16.38 22.18 18.83
C LEU A 504 15.18 21.28 19.14
N GLN A 505 14.93 20.27 18.31
CA GLN A 505 13.70 19.46 18.41
C GLN A 505 13.51 18.85 19.80
N TYR A 506 14.57 18.28 20.38
CA TYR A 506 14.50 17.68 21.70
C TYR A 506 14.13 18.68 22.80
N LYS A 507 14.63 19.95 22.72
CA LYS A 507 14.28 20.99 23.70
C LYS A 507 12.84 21.45 23.58
N ILE A 508 12.30 21.49 22.37
CA ILE A 508 10.88 21.82 22.16
C ILE A 508 10.02 20.69 22.74
N ASN A 509 10.39 19.44 22.49
CA ASN A 509 9.70 18.27 23.06
C ASN A 509 9.78 18.26 24.59
N GLU A 510 10.94 18.53 25.15
CA GLU A 510 11.16 18.65 26.61
C GLU A 510 10.30 19.80 27.21
N HIS A 511 10.20 20.93 26.55
CA HIS A 511 9.35 22.04 27.00
C HIS A 511 7.87 21.61 27.08
N VAL A 512 7.32 20.97 26.04
CA VAL A 512 5.94 20.49 26.05
C VAL A 512 5.71 19.47 27.18
N GLN A 513 6.67 18.59 27.40
CA GLN A 513 6.62 17.61 28.46
C GLN A 513 6.66 18.24 29.85
N ASN A 514 7.53 19.23 30.06
CA ASN A 514 7.70 19.92 31.35
C ASN A 514 6.47 20.77 31.72
N VAL A 515 5.82 21.35 30.70
CA VAL A 515 4.56 22.09 30.90
C VAL A 515 3.35 21.16 31.04
N GLU A 516 3.51 19.88 30.72
CA GLU A 516 2.46 18.84 30.83
C GLU A 516 1.21 19.09 29.98
N LEU A 517 1.33 19.83 28.85
CA LEU A 517 0.20 20.22 28.00
C LEU A 517 -0.72 19.07 27.59
N VAL A 518 -0.13 17.93 27.24
CA VAL A 518 -0.90 16.74 26.84
C VAL A 518 -1.68 16.15 28.02
N MET A 519 -1.09 16.18 29.22
CA MET A 519 -1.75 15.72 30.43
C MET A 519 -2.90 16.68 30.83
N MET A 520 -2.72 17.98 30.69
CA MET A 520 -3.78 18.97 30.89
C MET A 520 -4.97 18.71 29.97
N ILE A 521 -4.72 18.43 28.68
CA ILE A 521 -5.78 18.07 27.74
C ILE A 521 -6.50 16.80 28.21
N ASP A 522 -5.76 15.79 28.64
CA ASP A 522 -6.34 14.51 29.06
C ASP A 522 -7.17 14.65 30.34
N GLN A 523 -6.73 15.43 31.30
CA GLN A 523 -7.41 15.63 32.58
C GLN A 523 -8.58 16.61 32.49
N ALA A 524 -8.60 17.52 31.52
CA ALA A 524 -9.65 18.51 31.37
C ALA A 524 -11.02 17.86 31.16
N SER A 525 -12.00 18.15 32.00
CA SER A 525 -13.36 17.63 31.87
C SER A 525 -14.16 18.32 30.74
N SER A 526 -13.74 19.51 30.32
CA SER A 526 -14.35 20.29 29.27
C SER A 526 -13.32 21.19 28.56
N PRO A 527 -13.61 21.68 27.34
CA PRO A 527 -12.78 22.70 26.70
C PRO A 527 -12.45 23.89 27.59
N SER A 528 -13.45 24.40 28.30
CA SER A 528 -13.28 25.57 29.18
C SER A 528 -12.30 25.33 30.33
N PHE A 529 -12.26 24.09 30.87
CA PHE A 529 -11.27 23.73 31.87
C PHE A 529 -9.85 23.77 31.31
N PHE A 530 -9.62 23.19 30.14
CA PHE A 530 -8.33 23.26 29.49
C PHE A 530 -7.86 24.69 29.26
N LEU A 531 -8.76 25.55 28.76
CA LEU A 531 -8.44 26.93 28.49
C LEU A 531 -8.13 27.69 29.80
N ALA A 532 -8.90 27.46 30.86
CA ALA A 532 -8.69 28.11 32.16
C ALA A 532 -7.36 27.68 32.79
N GLU A 533 -6.92 26.44 32.64
CA GLU A 533 -5.64 25.97 33.15
C GLU A 533 -4.44 26.46 32.34
N THR A 534 -4.60 26.64 31.03
CA THR A 534 -3.50 27.04 30.15
C THR A 534 -3.27 28.58 30.14
N LEU A 535 -4.31 29.39 30.33
CA LEU A 535 -4.20 30.84 30.31
C LEU A 535 -3.18 31.40 31.31
N PRO A 536 -3.13 30.98 32.59
CA PRO A 536 -2.16 31.49 33.56
C PRO A 536 -0.70 31.17 33.21
N ILE A 537 -0.47 30.09 32.46
CA ILE A 537 0.87 29.63 32.10
C ILE A 537 1.47 30.50 30.98
N ILE A 538 0.65 31.14 30.15
CA ILE A 538 1.11 31.99 29.06
C ILE A 538 1.76 33.26 29.65
N LYS A 539 3.08 33.36 29.47
CA LYS A 539 3.84 34.58 29.83
C LYS A 539 4.12 35.37 28.57
N ILE A 540 3.74 36.62 28.55
CA ILE A 540 4.07 37.56 27.48
C ILE A 540 5.09 38.54 28.05
N SER A 541 6.32 38.51 27.49
CA SER A 541 7.36 39.48 27.84
C SER A 541 7.84 40.17 26.56
N GLY A 542 7.74 41.51 26.54
CA GLY A 542 8.24 42.30 25.41
C GLY A 542 9.75 42.14 25.19
N LYS A 543 10.50 41.85 26.26
CA LYS A 543 11.96 41.59 26.18
C LYS A 543 12.33 40.33 25.41
N ASP A 544 11.43 39.35 25.33
CA ASP A 544 11.68 38.09 24.66
C ASP A 544 11.75 38.23 23.12
N LEU A 545 11.24 39.34 22.59
CA LEU A 545 11.29 39.66 21.16
C LEU A 545 12.50 40.51 20.77
N GLU A 546 13.31 40.97 21.74
CA GLU A 546 14.54 41.69 21.49
C GLU A 546 15.64 40.70 21.05
N GLY A 547 16.23 40.90 19.88
CA GLY A 547 17.48 40.22 19.52
C GLY A 547 17.46 39.22 18.39
N GLY A 548 16.48 39.19 17.51
CA GLY A 548 16.62 38.39 16.31
C GLY A 548 15.41 38.36 15.37
N ASP A 549 15.61 38.63 14.10
CA ASP A 549 14.57 38.64 13.05
C ASP A 549 13.73 37.36 13.02
N ILE A 550 14.33 36.20 13.37
CA ILE A 550 13.63 34.92 13.33
C ILE A 550 12.60 34.76 14.46
N LYS A 551 12.84 35.36 15.65
CA LYS A 551 11.88 35.32 16.74
C LYS A 551 10.70 36.25 16.44
N VAL A 552 11.00 37.42 15.88
CA VAL A 552 9.99 38.40 15.43
C VAL A 552 9.14 37.82 14.30
N ARG A 553 9.78 37.15 13.33
CA ARG A 553 9.04 36.46 12.25
C ARG A 553 8.12 35.36 12.78
N PHE A 554 8.57 34.57 13.74
CA PHE A 554 7.75 33.56 14.38
C PHE A 554 6.54 34.16 15.11
N TYR A 555 6.77 35.20 15.88
CA TYR A 555 5.69 35.94 16.54
C TYR A 555 4.69 36.51 15.54
N ASN A 556 5.19 37.17 14.48
CA ASN A 556 4.34 37.72 13.43
C ASN A 556 3.54 36.64 12.69
N ALA A 557 4.13 35.45 12.47
CA ALA A 557 3.44 34.31 11.87
C ALA A 557 2.27 33.86 12.75
N LEU A 558 2.48 33.72 14.06
CA LEU A 558 1.38 33.42 15.01
C LEU A 558 0.29 34.51 15.03
N CYS A 559 0.67 35.77 15.05
CA CYS A 559 -0.31 36.88 14.98
C CYS A 559 -1.14 36.84 13.70
N ARG A 560 -0.53 36.48 12.56
CA ARG A 560 -1.26 36.30 11.28
C ARG A 560 -2.26 35.15 11.36
N ILE A 561 -1.84 33.97 11.91
CA ILE A 561 -2.75 32.84 12.09
C ILE A 561 -4.02 33.29 12.83
N PHE A 562 -3.88 33.96 13.96
CA PHE A 562 -5.03 34.33 14.77
C PHE A 562 -5.87 35.46 14.15
N ARG A 563 -5.22 36.40 13.46
CA ARG A 563 -5.94 37.46 12.71
C ARG A 563 -6.76 36.85 11.57
N ASP A 564 -6.18 35.93 10.82
CA ASP A 564 -6.83 35.37 9.64
C ASP A 564 -7.86 34.30 10.00
N LEU A 565 -7.66 33.57 11.10
CA LEU A 565 -8.71 32.72 11.68
C LEU A 565 -9.93 33.52 12.12
N ASN A 566 -9.74 34.75 12.61
CA ASN A 566 -10.84 35.63 13.01
C ASN A 566 -11.60 36.29 11.83
N ASN A 567 -11.45 35.71 10.64
CA ASN A 567 -12.15 36.15 9.43
C ASN A 567 -13.52 35.46 9.34
N PRO A 568 -14.62 36.21 9.16
CA PRO A 568 -15.98 35.66 9.06
C PRO A 568 -16.20 34.70 7.88
N ASN A 569 -15.29 34.66 6.91
CA ASN A 569 -15.34 33.72 5.80
C ASN A 569 -14.71 32.33 6.14
N ILE A 570 -14.01 32.23 7.28
CA ILE A 570 -13.28 31.03 7.70
C ILE A 570 -13.99 30.33 8.85
N LEU A 571 -14.39 31.10 9.85
CA LEU A 571 -15.14 30.62 11.00
C LEU A 571 -16.60 31.07 10.91
N THR A 572 -17.47 30.37 11.61
CA THR A 572 -18.86 30.80 11.77
C THR A 572 -18.92 32.14 12.58
N ASN A 573 -19.97 32.89 12.41
CA ASN A 573 -20.16 34.14 13.18
C ASN A 573 -20.11 33.89 14.69
N GLU A 574 -20.63 32.76 15.16
CA GLU A 574 -20.59 32.39 16.58
C GLU A 574 -19.16 32.09 17.05
N GLU A 575 -18.38 31.36 16.26
CA GLU A 575 -16.96 31.07 16.56
C GLU A 575 -16.13 32.36 16.56
N ASN A 576 -16.34 33.26 15.62
CA ASN A 576 -15.66 34.57 15.57
C ASN A 576 -15.96 35.44 16.79
N LEU A 577 -17.24 35.55 17.19
CA LEU A 577 -17.63 36.31 18.38
C LEU A 577 -17.03 35.72 19.65
N ARG A 578 -16.99 34.38 19.72
CA ARG A 578 -16.42 33.67 20.86
C ARG A 578 -14.91 33.86 20.94
N MET A 579 -14.19 33.79 19.83
CA MET A 579 -12.74 34.01 19.76
C MET A 579 -12.38 35.44 20.10
N ALA A 580 -13.15 36.44 19.65
CA ALA A 580 -12.94 37.84 20.01
C ALA A 580 -13.09 38.08 21.53
N ARG A 581 -14.18 37.55 22.13
CA ARG A 581 -14.38 37.63 23.58
C ARG A 581 -13.28 36.92 24.37
N PHE A 582 -12.82 35.77 23.89
CA PHE A 582 -11.73 35.03 24.51
C PHE A 582 -10.43 35.86 24.50
N THR A 583 -10.11 36.51 23.39
CA THR A 583 -8.95 37.39 23.26
C THR A 583 -9.03 38.59 24.19
N ASP A 584 -10.21 39.22 24.33
CA ASP A 584 -10.43 40.33 25.25
C ASP A 584 -10.21 39.91 26.71
N VAL A 585 -10.79 38.78 27.14
CA VAL A 585 -10.60 38.22 28.49
C VAL A 585 -9.12 37.88 28.74
N PHE A 586 -8.40 37.35 27.74
CA PHE A 586 -6.98 37.09 27.87
C PHE A 586 -6.16 38.36 28.07
N ILE A 587 -6.41 39.42 27.29
CA ILE A 587 -5.73 40.70 27.41
C ILE A 587 -6.01 41.32 28.78
N GLU A 588 -7.25 41.31 29.26
CA GLU A 588 -7.64 41.81 30.56
C GLU A 588 -6.96 41.05 31.71
N SER A 589 -6.93 39.73 31.65
CA SER A 589 -6.27 38.90 32.68
C SER A 589 -4.76 39.19 32.79
N LYS A 590 -4.10 39.52 31.67
CA LYS A 590 -2.67 39.89 31.67
C LYS A 590 -2.39 41.28 32.22
N LYS A 591 -3.30 42.22 32.00
CA LYS A 591 -3.18 43.57 32.61
C LYS A 591 -3.27 43.50 34.14
N ILE A 592 -4.10 42.62 34.69
CA ILE A 592 -4.21 42.45 36.14
C ILE A 592 -2.93 41.80 36.70
N ALA A 593 -2.32 40.84 35.99
CA ALA A 593 -1.08 40.20 36.44
C ALA A 593 0.17 41.11 36.38
N GLU A 594 0.13 42.21 35.61
CA GLU A 594 1.20 43.20 35.58
C GLU A 594 1.10 44.22 36.76
N TYR A 595 -0.02 44.23 37.48
CA TYR A 595 -0.26 45.12 38.66
C TYR A 595 -0.13 44.37 40.00
N GLU A 596 -0.02 43.06 40.04
CA GLU A 596 0.33 42.23 41.19
C GLU A 596 1.84 41.86 41.15
#